data_540f6fd7f1cca71f725ec1868422ef51
#
_entry.id   540f6fd7f1cca71f725ec1868422ef51
#
_cell.length_a   1.000
_cell.length_b   1.000
_cell.length_c   1.000
_cell.angle_alpha   90.00
_cell.angle_beta   90.00
_cell.angle_gamma   90.00
#
_symmetry.space_group_name_H-M   'P 1'
#
loop_
_entity.id
_entity.type
_entity.pdbx_description
1 polymer ?
#
loop_
_entity_poly.entity_id
_entity_poly.type
_entity_poly.pdbx_seq_one_letter_code
_entity_poly.pdbx_strand_id
1 'polypeptide(L)'
;MTPPPEILIRQARPDDAAACRAILQDTFQSTWQPELTAEAARAFESEDRPAAYVGERGLLFLVAEVGGEVVGFVDWDGDFVNALHVRSSHARTGVGGRLMDRAEAGIAEAGFAAARLETDTFNLGAQAFYAARGYLEAGRYPDEEWNSGLTTLLLVKPLG
;
A
#
# COMPACT_ATOMS: atom_id res chain seq x y z
N MET A 1 -31.63 -5.01 -9.17
CA MET A 1 -30.42 -4.36 -8.64
C MET A 1 -29.37 -5.44 -8.35
N THR A 2 -28.21 -5.32 -8.97
CA THR A 2 -27.11 -6.26 -8.72
C THR A 2 -26.38 -5.86 -7.45
N PRO A 3 -26.14 -6.79 -6.50
CA PRO A 3 -25.36 -6.44 -5.32
C PRO A 3 -23.93 -6.06 -5.69
N PRO A 4 -23.24 -5.23 -4.89
CA PRO A 4 -21.84 -4.91 -5.18
C PRO A 4 -20.99 -6.17 -5.14
N PRO A 5 -19.90 -6.24 -5.94
CA PRO A 5 -19.01 -7.40 -5.93
C PRO A 5 -18.44 -7.65 -4.54
N GLU A 6 -18.35 -8.90 -4.18
CA GLU A 6 -17.75 -9.29 -2.91
C GLU A 6 -16.22 -9.12 -2.96
N ILE A 7 -15.66 -8.57 -1.89
CA ILE A 7 -14.21 -8.42 -1.75
C ILE A 7 -13.70 -9.60 -0.92
N LEU A 8 -12.84 -10.42 -1.51
CA LEU A 8 -12.22 -11.54 -0.82
C LEU A 8 -10.78 -11.19 -0.47
N ILE A 9 -10.43 -11.26 0.82
CA ILE A 9 -9.07 -11.06 1.28
C ILE A 9 -8.46 -12.43 1.57
N ARG A 10 -7.33 -12.72 0.97
CA ARG A 10 -6.65 -14.02 1.12
C ARG A 10 -5.14 -13.88 1.04
N GLN A 11 -4.42 -14.91 1.48
CA GLN A 11 -2.97 -14.98 1.36
C GLN A 11 -2.58 -15.06 -0.13
N ALA A 12 -1.52 -14.34 -0.51
CA ALA A 12 -1.00 -14.38 -1.87
C ALA A 12 -0.43 -15.77 -2.21
N ARG A 13 -0.56 -16.12 -3.48
CA ARG A 13 -0.01 -17.34 -4.07
C ARG A 13 1.04 -16.95 -5.13
N PRO A 14 1.91 -17.89 -5.55
CA PRO A 14 2.90 -17.58 -6.60
C PRO A 14 2.28 -16.99 -7.88
N ASP A 15 1.09 -17.45 -8.24
CA ASP A 15 0.37 -16.98 -9.43
C ASP A 15 -0.07 -15.51 -9.33
N ASP A 16 -0.09 -14.94 -8.14
CA ASP A 16 -0.50 -13.56 -7.93
C ASP A 16 0.61 -12.54 -8.23
N ALA A 17 1.83 -12.99 -8.42
CA ALA A 17 2.99 -12.10 -8.59
C ALA A 17 2.81 -11.12 -9.75
N ALA A 18 2.31 -11.60 -10.89
CA ALA A 18 2.10 -10.73 -12.06
C ALA A 18 1.06 -9.64 -11.78
N ALA A 19 -0.03 -10.00 -11.11
CA ALA A 19 -1.08 -9.04 -10.74
C ALA A 19 -0.54 -7.99 -9.75
N CYS A 20 0.24 -8.41 -8.76
CA CYS A 20 0.84 -7.48 -7.79
C CYS A 20 1.83 -6.52 -8.46
N ARG A 21 2.65 -7.00 -9.39
CA ARG A 21 3.55 -6.12 -10.15
C ARG A 21 2.75 -5.11 -10.98
N ALA A 22 1.66 -5.55 -11.61
CA ALA A 22 0.81 -4.66 -12.40
C ALA A 22 0.14 -3.60 -11.52
N ILE A 23 -0.27 -3.94 -10.31
CA ILE A 23 -0.85 -2.99 -9.35
C ILE A 23 0.19 -1.94 -8.97
N LEU A 24 1.43 -2.34 -8.65
CA LEU A 24 2.50 -1.40 -8.32
C LEU A 24 2.79 -0.45 -9.46
N GLN A 25 2.82 -0.95 -10.69
CA GLN A 25 3.03 -0.13 -11.88
C GLN A 25 1.89 0.88 -12.07
N ASP A 26 0.65 0.43 -11.89
CA ASP A 26 -0.53 1.28 -12.00
C ASP A 26 -0.51 2.40 -10.95
N THR A 27 -0.25 2.08 -9.69
CA THR A 27 -0.22 3.08 -8.61
C THR A 27 0.97 4.03 -8.77
N PHE A 28 2.11 3.54 -9.24
CA PHE A 28 3.26 4.41 -9.54
C PHE A 28 2.89 5.45 -10.60
N GLN A 29 2.32 4.99 -11.73
CA GLN A 29 1.97 5.88 -12.84
C GLN A 29 0.88 6.89 -12.47
N SER A 30 -0.12 6.47 -11.68
CA SER A 30 -1.26 7.32 -11.36
C SER A 30 -0.98 8.27 -10.18
N THR A 31 -0.10 7.90 -9.25
CA THR A 31 0.09 8.62 -7.99
C THR A 31 1.45 9.31 -7.89
N TRP A 32 2.54 8.56 -8.11
CA TRP A 32 3.89 9.09 -7.86
C TRP A 32 4.57 9.69 -9.07
N GLN A 33 4.43 9.09 -10.24
CA GLN A 33 5.14 9.54 -11.44
C GLN A 33 4.94 11.03 -11.73
N PRO A 34 3.73 11.60 -11.62
CA PRO A 34 3.52 13.03 -11.86
C PRO A 34 4.27 13.94 -10.89
N GLU A 35 4.61 13.42 -9.70
CA GLU A 35 5.27 14.19 -8.64
C GLU A 35 6.79 14.00 -8.63
N LEU A 36 7.32 13.05 -9.40
CA LEU A 36 8.74 12.74 -9.40
C LEU A 36 9.50 13.57 -10.44
N THR A 37 10.79 13.81 -10.19
CA THR A 37 11.70 14.30 -11.21
C THR A 37 11.84 13.23 -12.29
N ALA A 38 12.24 13.64 -13.50
CA ALA A 38 12.50 12.72 -14.59
C ALA A 38 13.58 11.69 -14.22
N GLU A 39 14.59 12.10 -13.45
CA GLU A 39 15.65 11.22 -12.99
C GLU A 39 15.12 10.15 -12.03
N ALA A 40 14.30 10.55 -11.06
CA ALA A 40 13.71 9.60 -10.11
C ALA A 40 12.77 8.61 -10.80
N ALA A 41 11.98 9.07 -11.77
CA ALA A 41 11.09 8.21 -12.53
C ALA A 41 11.88 7.20 -13.37
N ARG A 42 12.98 7.62 -13.99
CA ARG A 42 13.85 6.71 -14.75
C ARG A 42 14.51 5.68 -13.86
N ALA A 43 14.95 6.09 -12.66
CA ALA A 43 15.55 5.16 -11.69
C ALA A 43 14.55 4.07 -11.28
N PHE A 44 13.30 4.43 -11.04
CA PHE A 44 12.25 3.47 -10.71
C PHE A 44 12.07 2.44 -11.84
N GLU A 45 11.99 2.90 -13.08
CA GLU A 45 11.79 2.02 -14.23
C GLU A 45 13.01 1.13 -14.51
N SER A 46 14.23 1.70 -14.45
CA SER A 46 15.44 0.96 -14.78
C SER A 46 15.83 -0.10 -13.75
N GLU A 47 15.51 0.14 -12.48
CA GLU A 47 15.81 -0.79 -11.40
C GLU A 47 14.77 -1.89 -11.26
N ASP A 48 13.63 -1.77 -11.96
CA ASP A 48 12.49 -2.70 -11.88
C ASP A 48 12.13 -3.02 -10.42
N ARG A 49 11.96 -1.98 -9.62
CA ARG A 49 11.65 -2.12 -8.18
C ARG A 49 10.38 -2.90 -7.91
N PRO A 50 9.29 -2.76 -8.72
CA PRO A 50 8.12 -3.60 -8.51
C PRO A 50 8.40 -5.10 -8.58
N ALA A 51 9.19 -5.54 -9.57
CA ALA A 51 9.53 -6.94 -9.71
C ALA A 51 10.40 -7.43 -8.54
N ALA A 52 11.39 -6.62 -8.12
CA ALA A 52 12.26 -6.95 -7.00
C ALA A 52 11.47 -7.07 -5.69
N TYR A 53 10.59 -6.12 -5.42
CA TYR A 53 9.78 -6.11 -4.20
C TYR A 53 8.83 -7.32 -4.15
N VAL A 54 8.11 -7.59 -5.23
CA VAL A 54 7.19 -8.72 -5.30
C VAL A 54 7.96 -10.04 -5.22
N GLY A 55 9.13 -10.13 -5.86
CA GLY A 55 9.96 -11.33 -5.79
C GLY A 55 10.44 -11.62 -4.38
N GLU A 56 10.79 -10.59 -3.61
CA GLU A 56 11.28 -10.75 -2.25
C GLU A 56 10.17 -11.02 -1.23
N ARG A 57 9.05 -10.30 -1.33
CA ARG A 57 8.02 -10.31 -0.29
C ARG A 57 6.63 -10.76 -0.75
N GLY A 58 6.43 -10.99 -2.05
CA GLY A 58 5.09 -11.21 -2.61
C GLY A 58 4.27 -12.31 -1.95
N LEU A 59 4.90 -13.38 -1.50
CA LEU A 59 4.21 -14.49 -0.83
C LEU A 59 3.72 -14.14 0.58
N LEU A 60 4.22 -13.04 1.16
CA LEU A 60 3.78 -12.55 2.47
C LEU A 60 2.58 -11.62 2.38
N PHE A 61 2.23 -11.17 1.18
CA PHE A 61 1.12 -10.23 0.99
C PHE A 61 -0.22 -10.89 1.31
N LEU A 62 -1.17 -10.08 1.82
CA LEU A 62 -2.59 -10.40 1.68
C LEU A 62 -3.09 -9.66 0.45
N VAL A 63 -3.83 -10.37 -0.40
CA VAL A 63 -4.37 -9.80 -1.63
C VAL A 63 -5.88 -9.67 -1.52
N ALA A 64 -6.42 -8.69 -2.23
CA ALA A 64 -7.87 -8.49 -2.36
C ALA A 64 -8.30 -8.92 -3.75
N GLU A 65 -9.28 -9.80 -3.81
CA GLU A 65 -9.82 -10.33 -5.06
C GLU A 65 -11.26 -9.88 -5.21
N VAL A 66 -11.58 -9.35 -6.38
CA VAL A 66 -12.94 -8.92 -6.74
C VAL A 66 -13.28 -9.55 -8.10
N GLY A 67 -14.33 -10.34 -8.13
CA GLY A 67 -14.75 -10.99 -9.38
C GLY A 67 -13.69 -11.92 -9.97
N GLY A 68 -12.85 -12.55 -9.12
CA GLY A 68 -11.79 -13.43 -9.56
C GLY A 68 -10.50 -12.72 -9.95
N GLU A 69 -10.43 -11.39 -9.82
CA GLU A 69 -9.26 -10.60 -10.19
C GLU A 69 -8.63 -9.99 -8.93
N VAL A 70 -7.30 -10.09 -8.82
CA VAL A 70 -6.55 -9.44 -7.74
C VAL A 70 -6.45 -7.94 -8.06
N VAL A 71 -7.01 -7.11 -7.17
CA VAL A 71 -7.11 -5.66 -7.38
C VAL A 71 -6.38 -4.84 -6.33
N GLY A 72 -5.82 -5.46 -5.30
CA GLY A 72 -5.05 -4.77 -4.27
C GLY A 72 -4.29 -5.73 -3.40
N PHE A 73 -3.36 -5.20 -2.62
CA PHE A 73 -2.63 -5.99 -1.64
C PHE A 73 -2.11 -5.11 -0.50
N VAL A 74 -1.79 -5.75 0.62
CA VAL A 74 -1.15 -5.11 1.76
C VAL A 74 0.01 -5.99 2.23
N ASP A 75 1.09 -5.34 2.64
CA ASP A 75 2.28 -5.99 3.20
C ASP A 75 2.66 -5.28 4.49
N TRP A 76 2.89 -6.04 5.56
CA TRP A 76 3.39 -5.46 6.80
C TRP A 76 4.41 -6.40 7.44
N ASP A 77 5.26 -5.82 8.28
CA ASP A 77 6.30 -6.52 9.02
C ASP A 77 6.37 -5.91 10.42
N GLY A 78 6.22 -6.74 11.44
CA GLY A 78 6.14 -6.26 12.81
C GLY A 78 4.94 -5.32 13.00
N ASP A 79 5.21 -4.08 13.38
CA ASP A 79 4.18 -3.04 13.55
C ASP A 79 4.09 -2.08 12.36
N PHE A 80 4.87 -2.31 11.30
CA PHE A 80 5.00 -1.38 10.20
C PHE A 80 4.33 -1.91 8.93
N VAL A 81 3.43 -1.11 8.35
CA VAL A 81 2.81 -1.40 7.06
C VAL A 81 3.73 -0.91 5.96
N ASN A 82 4.36 -1.85 5.26
CA ASN A 82 5.32 -1.55 4.19
C ASN A 82 4.65 -1.00 2.95
N ALA A 83 3.46 -1.51 2.63
CA ALA A 83 2.76 -1.15 1.41
C ALA A 83 1.28 -1.47 1.51
N LEU A 84 0.47 -0.56 0.97
CA LEU A 84 -0.95 -0.76 0.70
C LEU A 84 -1.21 -0.19 -0.68
N HIS A 85 -1.60 -1.03 -1.62
CA HIS A 85 -1.87 -0.62 -2.98
C HIS A 85 -3.19 -1.19 -3.47
N VAL A 86 -3.98 -0.36 -4.13
CA VAL A 86 -5.25 -0.74 -4.76
C VAL A 86 -5.22 -0.21 -6.20
N ARG A 87 -5.61 -1.04 -7.16
CA ARG A 87 -5.70 -0.59 -8.56
C ARG A 87 -6.56 0.65 -8.65
N SER A 88 -6.14 1.60 -9.47
CA SER A 88 -6.87 2.86 -9.65
C SER A 88 -8.34 2.63 -10.08
N SER A 89 -8.59 1.57 -10.84
CA SER A 89 -9.95 1.19 -11.26
C SER A 89 -10.87 0.79 -10.10
N HIS A 90 -10.30 0.45 -8.95
CA HIS A 90 -11.04 0.01 -7.76
C HIS A 90 -10.83 0.94 -6.57
N ALA A 91 -10.29 2.14 -6.81
CA ALA A 91 -10.13 3.14 -5.76
C ALA A 91 -11.50 3.55 -5.20
N ARG A 92 -11.55 3.81 -3.90
CA ARG A 92 -12.76 4.25 -3.18
C ARG A 92 -13.91 3.23 -3.20
N THR A 93 -13.58 1.94 -3.33
CA THR A 93 -14.58 0.85 -3.32
C THR A 93 -14.55 0.04 -2.02
N GLY A 94 -13.73 0.43 -1.05
CA GLY A 94 -13.62 -0.26 0.23
C GLY A 94 -12.52 -1.32 0.27
N VAL A 95 -11.81 -1.56 -0.82
CA VAL A 95 -10.73 -2.57 -0.88
C VAL A 95 -9.61 -2.21 0.08
N GLY A 96 -9.14 -0.96 0.07
CA GLY A 96 -8.06 -0.53 0.96
C GLY A 96 -8.43 -0.66 2.43
N GLY A 97 -9.66 -0.30 2.79
CA GLY A 97 -10.15 -0.43 4.17
C GLY A 97 -10.16 -1.88 4.64
N ARG A 98 -10.61 -2.80 3.78
CA ARG A 98 -10.65 -4.23 4.10
C ARG A 98 -9.24 -4.80 4.28
N LEU A 99 -8.29 -4.40 3.44
CA LEU A 99 -6.90 -4.82 3.57
C LEU A 99 -6.28 -4.28 4.86
N MET A 100 -6.51 -3.00 5.18
CA MET A 100 -5.97 -2.41 6.41
C MET A 100 -6.60 -3.03 7.67
N ASP A 101 -7.88 -3.38 7.64
CA ASP A 101 -8.50 -4.09 8.76
C ASP A 101 -7.73 -5.37 9.10
N ARG A 102 -7.33 -6.13 8.09
CA ARG A 102 -6.59 -7.38 8.29
C ARG A 102 -5.16 -7.12 8.76
N ALA A 103 -4.49 -6.11 8.21
CA ALA A 103 -3.14 -5.75 8.63
C ALA A 103 -3.12 -5.29 10.09
N GLU A 104 -4.04 -4.41 10.47
CA GLU A 104 -4.14 -3.90 11.84
C GLU A 104 -4.45 -5.03 12.83
N ALA A 105 -5.34 -5.94 12.45
CA ALA A 105 -5.65 -7.10 13.27
C ALA A 105 -4.41 -8.00 13.47
N GLY A 106 -3.66 -8.24 12.41
CA GLY A 106 -2.42 -9.03 12.46
C GLY A 106 -1.35 -8.39 13.34
N ILE A 107 -1.19 -7.09 13.24
CA ILE A 107 -0.23 -6.33 14.06
C ILE A 107 -0.64 -6.41 15.54
N ALA A 108 -1.92 -6.23 15.85
CA ALA A 108 -2.42 -6.32 17.22
C ALA A 108 -2.27 -7.73 17.79
N GLU A 109 -2.57 -8.76 17.00
CA GLU A 109 -2.41 -10.17 17.40
C GLU A 109 -0.95 -10.51 17.71
N ALA A 110 -0.01 -9.86 17.04
CA ALA A 110 1.42 -10.06 17.30
C ALA A 110 1.89 -9.35 18.59
N GLY A 111 1.03 -8.60 19.25
CA GLY A 111 1.33 -7.98 20.53
C GLY A 111 1.75 -6.52 20.47
N PHE A 112 1.69 -5.90 19.31
CA PHE A 112 2.07 -4.49 19.15
C PHE A 112 0.91 -3.57 19.54
N ALA A 113 1.24 -2.47 20.24
CA ALA A 113 0.24 -1.52 20.73
C ALA A 113 -0.20 -0.52 19.66
N ALA A 114 0.54 -0.40 18.57
CA ALA A 114 0.25 0.57 17.50
C ALA A 114 0.69 0.04 16.15
N ALA A 115 0.05 0.53 15.09
CA ALA A 115 0.48 0.33 13.72
C ALA A 115 1.14 1.62 13.21
N ARG A 116 2.18 1.48 12.41
CA ARG A 116 2.93 2.58 11.83
C ARG A 116 2.98 2.41 10.31
N LEU A 117 3.00 3.52 9.61
CA LEU A 117 3.19 3.53 8.16
C LEU A 117 3.73 4.88 7.70
N GLU A 118 4.17 4.92 6.46
CA GLU A 118 4.63 6.15 5.84
C GLU A 118 3.81 6.48 4.61
N THR A 119 3.59 7.77 4.37
CA THR A 119 2.99 8.28 3.13
C THR A 119 3.66 9.60 2.78
N ASP A 120 3.35 10.16 1.62
CA ASP A 120 3.99 11.39 1.16
C ASP A 120 3.09 12.60 1.38
N THR A 121 3.70 13.79 1.60
CA THR A 121 2.96 15.03 1.85
C THR A 121 2.09 15.44 0.66
N PHE A 122 2.43 15.06 -0.57
CA PHE A 122 1.61 15.39 -1.74
C PHE A 122 0.36 14.51 -1.83
N ASN A 123 0.37 13.33 -1.22
CA ASN A 123 -0.72 12.34 -1.37
C ASN A 123 -1.85 12.63 -0.40
N LEU A 124 -2.66 13.65 -0.70
CA LEU A 124 -3.75 14.09 0.16
C LEU A 124 -4.84 13.04 0.32
N GLY A 125 -5.08 12.24 -0.72
CA GLY A 125 -6.06 11.15 -0.66
C GLY A 125 -5.67 10.07 0.35
N ALA A 126 -4.40 9.66 0.35
CA ALA A 126 -3.90 8.69 1.31
C ALA A 126 -3.96 9.26 2.74
N GLN A 127 -3.54 10.51 2.91
CA GLN A 127 -3.60 11.16 4.23
C GLN A 127 -5.03 11.20 4.78
N ALA A 128 -6.01 11.55 3.94
CA ALA A 128 -7.42 11.55 4.35
C ALA A 128 -7.91 10.15 4.70
N PHE A 129 -7.52 9.14 3.91
CA PHE A 129 -7.86 7.74 4.15
C PHE A 129 -7.34 7.29 5.53
N TYR A 130 -6.06 7.53 5.80
CA TYR A 130 -5.46 7.09 7.07
C TYR A 130 -5.97 7.91 8.25
N ALA A 131 -6.18 9.22 8.09
CA ALA A 131 -6.76 10.05 9.15
C ALA A 131 -8.15 9.56 9.55
N ALA A 132 -8.98 9.19 8.57
CA ALA A 132 -10.31 8.63 8.83
C ALA A 132 -10.24 7.30 9.60
N ARG A 133 -9.13 6.57 9.50
CA ARG A 133 -8.90 5.32 10.23
C ARG A 133 -8.28 5.53 11.60
N GLY A 134 -7.94 6.76 11.97
CA GLY A 134 -7.38 7.07 13.28
C GLY A 134 -5.86 7.21 13.32
N TYR A 135 -5.22 7.30 12.17
CA TYR A 135 -3.77 7.55 12.11
C TYR A 135 -3.47 9.03 12.36
N LEU A 136 -2.41 9.28 13.12
CA LEU A 136 -1.96 10.63 13.47
C LEU A 136 -0.51 10.80 13.00
N GLU A 137 -0.17 12.02 12.57
CA GLU A 137 1.20 12.33 12.17
C GLU A 137 2.12 12.29 13.39
N ALA A 138 3.18 11.49 13.29
CA ALA A 138 4.19 11.35 14.33
C ALA A 138 5.55 11.90 13.90
N GLY A 139 5.75 12.21 12.62
CA GLY A 139 6.98 12.79 12.11
C GLY A 139 6.91 13.07 10.64
N ARG A 140 7.86 13.88 10.16
CA ARG A 140 8.07 14.08 8.72
C ARG A 140 9.55 14.28 8.44
N TYR A 141 10.01 13.76 7.32
CA TYR A 141 11.41 13.80 6.95
C TYR A 141 11.56 13.67 5.43
N PRO A 142 12.72 14.06 4.87
CA PRO A 142 12.96 13.87 3.43
C PRO A 142 12.89 12.39 3.07
N ASP A 143 12.37 12.10 1.86
CA ASP A 143 12.36 10.74 1.34
C ASP A 143 13.80 10.32 1.00
N GLU A 144 14.37 9.43 1.79
CA GLU A 144 15.71 8.89 1.59
C GLU A 144 15.68 7.57 0.81
N GLU A 145 14.59 6.82 0.90
CA GLU A 145 14.46 5.50 0.26
C GLU A 145 14.53 5.61 -1.26
N TRP A 146 13.78 6.56 -1.83
CA TRP A 146 13.70 6.74 -3.28
C TRP A 146 14.53 7.92 -3.77
N ASN A 147 15.05 8.73 -2.86
CA ASN A 147 15.77 9.97 -3.18
C ASN A 147 14.97 10.83 -4.16
N SER A 148 13.67 10.91 -3.94
CA SER A 148 12.72 11.56 -4.85
C SER A 148 12.64 13.07 -4.72
N GLY A 149 13.21 13.63 -3.66
CA GLY A 149 13.05 15.05 -3.32
C GLY A 149 11.72 15.35 -2.63
N LEU A 150 10.91 14.34 -2.36
CA LEU A 150 9.62 14.48 -1.68
C LEU A 150 9.80 14.38 -0.17
N THR A 151 8.77 14.77 0.58
CA THR A 151 8.74 14.67 2.04
C THR A 151 7.83 13.53 2.47
N THR A 152 8.32 12.69 3.37
CA THR A 152 7.61 11.54 3.91
C THR A 152 6.98 11.90 5.25
N LEU A 153 5.75 11.43 5.46
CA LEU A 153 5.03 11.53 6.73
C LEU A 153 5.03 10.18 7.42
N LEU A 154 5.41 10.15 8.69
CA LEU A 154 5.21 8.98 9.54
C LEU A 154 3.87 9.11 10.24
N LEU A 155 3.00 8.12 10.05
CA LEU A 155 1.66 8.05 10.65
C LEU A 155 1.59 6.88 11.61
N VAL A 156 0.92 7.09 12.75
CA VAL A 156 0.79 6.08 13.81
C VAL A 156 -0.65 6.00 14.27
N LYS A 157 -1.15 4.77 14.47
CA LYS A 157 -2.49 4.51 15.00
C LYS A 157 -2.39 3.61 16.22
N PRO A 158 -2.90 4.03 17.38
CA PRO A 158 -3.02 3.13 18.54
C PRO A 158 -4.02 1.99 18.25
N LEU A 159 -3.67 0.79 18.67
CA LEU A 159 -4.49 -0.42 18.44
C LEU A 159 -5.08 -0.97 19.74
N GLY A 160 -5.28 -0.19 20.64
CA GLY A 160 -5.81 -0.63 21.91
C GLY A 160 -7.27 -0.41 22.02
#